data_c1c3aadef8a0aff8bbe910bd16b0032b
#
_entry.id   c1c3aadef8a0aff8bbe910bd16b0032b
#
_cell.length_a   1.000
_cell.length_b   1.000
_cell.length_c   1.000
_cell.angle_alpha   90.00
_cell.angle_beta   90.00
_cell.angle_gamma   90.00
#
_symmetry.space_group_name_H-M   'P 1'
#
loop_
_entity.id
_entity.type
_entity.pdbx_description
1 polymer ?
#
loop_
_entity_poly.entity_id
_entity_poly.type
_entity_poly.pdbx_seq_one_letter_code
_entity_poly.pdbx_strand_id
1 'polypeptide(L)'
;MKNKLSKLVLPIFIETALVMMLGVVDTMMLSQHSDNAVAAVGVVNQLVNLAVLVFQVISFGTTVLCAQYLGAGLKERMVQATGVAIALNAGVGLVMSALLYFGCHWMLDLMGLRPELLGEGVSYMRIVGAFAFFQAISLAISASLRSADKVIYPMMVTLIVNILNIIGNYTLIFGKFGMPAMGVEGAAISTSIARGMSMLILFIILFRKHIPSFPLRLFRPFPWIELKNLLKIGLPAAGEEMSYCGSQVAITFLINILGNEALATRTYCWNMVFFVYLFSIAVGQGGAILIGHLVGEQKIKAAYLLGCYTRRLAIIVSVTLALLLACFGVHGLEWLTDNRNIIEMGIIILWIEVALEIGRAINIWATQALRATGDVNYQFYVGVIVQWIVSVGFSYLLGIHWGYGLIGMWISFALDENIRGIIFIYRWRSLKWASKGFVNSVDELFL
;
A
#
# COMPACT_ATOMS: atom_id res chain seq x y z
N MET A 1 -7.21 2.67 25.64
CA MET A 1 -7.15 2.92 24.19
C MET A 1 -5.73 3.20 23.69
N LYS A 2 -4.94 4.10 24.30
CA LYS A 2 -3.57 4.41 23.88
C LYS A 2 -2.65 3.19 23.79
N ASN A 3 -2.62 2.34 24.83
CA ASN A 3 -1.82 1.11 24.83
C ASN A 3 -2.28 0.08 23.77
N LYS A 4 -3.56 0.10 23.38
CA LYS A 4 -4.06 -0.78 22.32
C LYS A 4 -3.63 -0.28 20.94
N LEU A 5 -3.63 1.03 20.75
CA LEU A 5 -3.17 1.65 19.50
C LEU A 5 -1.67 1.39 19.25
N SER A 6 -0.81 1.58 20.27
CA SER A 6 0.63 1.34 20.09
C SER A 6 0.95 -0.13 19.77
N LYS A 7 0.19 -1.08 20.33
CA LYS A 7 0.30 -2.51 20.02
C LYS A 7 -0.10 -2.86 18.59
N LEU A 8 -0.88 -2.00 17.92
CA LEU A 8 -1.22 -2.16 16.49
C LEU A 8 -0.25 -1.40 15.60
N VAL A 9 0.06 -0.15 15.94
CA VAL A 9 0.88 0.74 15.12
C VAL A 9 2.30 0.21 14.95
N LEU A 10 2.94 -0.23 16.04
CA LEU A 10 4.33 -0.67 16.00
C LEU A 10 4.55 -1.90 15.10
N PRO A 11 3.76 -3.00 15.21
CA PRO A 11 3.90 -4.11 14.27
C PRO A 11 3.59 -3.75 12.81
N ILE A 12 2.59 -2.90 12.56
CA ILE A 12 2.25 -2.45 11.20
C ILE A 12 3.41 -1.61 10.63
N PHE A 13 4.00 -0.72 11.43
CA PHE A 13 5.16 0.06 11.02
C PHE A 13 6.34 -0.83 10.65
N ILE A 14 6.68 -1.80 11.52
CA ILE A 14 7.76 -2.75 11.27
C ILE A 14 7.47 -3.58 10.02
N GLU A 15 6.24 -4.12 9.87
CA GLU A 15 5.85 -4.90 8.70
C GLU A 15 6.02 -4.11 7.40
N THR A 16 5.54 -2.86 7.38
CA THR A 16 5.64 -2.00 6.19
C THR A 16 7.10 -1.66 5.87
N ALA A 17 7.90 -1.37 6.89
CA ALA A 17 9.34 -1.15 6.72
C ALA A 17 10.06 -2.40 6.17
N LEU A 18 9.73 -3.59 6.68
CA LEU A 18 10.30 -4.85 6.21
C LEU A 18 9.97 -5.15 4.74
N VAL A 19 8.72 -4.89 4.33
CA VAL A 19 8.31 -5.06 2.91
C VAL A 19 9.14 -4.17 2.00
N MET A 20 9.38 -2.94 2.41
CA MET A 20 10.15 -1.98 1.60
C MET A 20 11.64 -2.30 1.57
N MET A 21 12.21 -2.64 2.72
CA MET A 21 13.61 -3.05 2.80
C MET A 21 13.89 -4.27 1.92
N LEU A 22 12.95 -5.20 1.83
CA LEU A 22 13.11 -6.37 0.95
C LEU A 22 13.27 -5.95 -0.51
N GLY A 23 12.44 -5.02 -1.02
CA GLY A 23 12.57 -4.53 -2.39
C GLY A 23 13.92 -3.88 -2.69
N VAL A 24 14.49 -3.16 -1.71
CA VAL A 24 15.84 -2.57 -1.83
C VAL A 24 16.91 -3.66 -1.86
N VAL A 25 16.82 -4.63 -0.94
CA VAL A 25 17.79 -5.76 -0.87
C VAL A 25 17.74 -6.60 -2.14
N ASP A 26 16.55 -6.93 -2.65
CA ASP A 26 16.40 -7.68 -3.91
C ASP A 26 17.06 -6.94 -5.08
N THR A 27 16.85 -5.63 -5.18
CA THR A 27 17.49 -4.81 -6.21
C THR A 27 19.01 -4.79 -6.06
N MET A 28 19.53 -4.65 -4.84
CA MET A 28 20.96 -4.67 -4.56
C MET A 28 21.60 -6.03 -4.88
N MET A 29 20.91 -7.14 -4.61
CA MET A 29 21.43 -8.46 -4.94
C MET A 29 21.43 -8.71 -6.45
N LEU A 30 20.40 -8.26 -7.16
CA LEU A 30 20.35 -8.34 -8.63
C LEU A 30 21.39 -7.46 -9.30
N SER A 31 21.66 -6.25 -8.77
CA SER A 31 22.69 -5.36 -9.34
C SER A 31 24.10 -5.92 -9.26
N GLN A 32 24.38 -6.76 -8.24
CA GLN A 32 25.65 -7.49 -8.16
C GLN A 32 25.77 -8.60 -9.21
N HIS A 33 24.65 -9.05 -9.80
CA HIS A 33 24.66 -10.03 -10.87
C HIS A 33 24.77 -9.35 -12.24
N SER A 34 23.86 -8.42 -12.54
CA SER A 34 23.83 -7.69 -13.83
C SER A 34 22.92 -6.45 -13.75
N ASP A 35 23.35 -5.32 -14.33
CA ASP A 35 22.51 -4.15 -14.51
C ASP A 35 21.31 -4.42 -15.43
N ASN A 36 21.49 -5.28 -16.43
CA ASN A 36 20.43 -5.74 -17.30
C ASN A 36 19.33 -6.50 -16.53
N ALA A 37 19.73 -7.34 -15.59
CA ALA A 37 18.82 -8.06 -14.71
C ALA A 37 17.94 -7.08 -13.89
N VAL A 38 18.55 -6.04 -13.32
CA VAL A 38 17.82 -5.00 -12.57
C VAL A 38 16.81 -4.28 -13.46
N ALA A 39 17.21 -3.91 -14.68
CA ALA A 39 16.33 -3.23 -15.62
C ALA A 39 15.15 -4.12 -16.04
N ALA A 40 15.40 -5.38 -16.39
CA ALA A 40 14.37 -6.34 -16.77
C ALA A 40 13.38 -6.59 -15.64
N VAL A 41 13.88 -6.91 -14.43
CA VAL A 41 13.06 -7.17 -13.24
C VAL A 41 12.29 -5.91 -12.80
N GLY A 42 12.88 -4.74 -12.95
CA GLY A 42 12.21 -3.47 -12.66
C GLY A 42 10.94 -3.25 -13.48
N VAL A 43 10.97 -3.53 -14.78
CA VAL A 43 9.78 -3.46 -15.66
C VAL A 43 8.75 -4.54 -15.28
N VAL A 44 9.19 -5.77 -15.03
CA VAL A 44 8.27 -6.84 -14.61
C VAL A 44 7.60 -6.50 -13.29
N ASN A 45 8.32 -5.94 -12.32
CA ASN A 45 7.76 -5.56 -11.03
C ASN A 45 6.66 -4.48 -11.15
N GLN A 46 6.68 -3.61 -12.16
CA GLN A 46 5.57 -2.69 -12.41
C GLN A 46 4.28 -3.45 -12.73
N LEU A 47 4.34 -4.48 -13.58
CA LEU A 47 3.18 -5.32 -13.93
C LEU A 47 2.71 -6.17 -12.74
N VAL A 48 3.65 -6.74 -11.97
CA VAL A 48 3.34 -7.48 -10.75
C VAL A 48 2.68 -6.58 -9.70
N ASN A 49 3.13 -5.34 -9.54
CA ASN A 49 2.52 -4.38 -8.62
C ASN A 49 1.09 -3.99 -9.04
N LEU A 50 0.80 -3.89 -10.34
CA LEU A 50 -0.57 -3.70 -10.82
C LEU A 50 -1.47 -4.89 -10.44
N ALA A 51 -0.97 -6.13 -10.55
CA ALA A 51 -1.71 -7.31 -10.10
C ALA A 51 -1.95 -7.28 -8.57
N VAL A 52 -0.94 -6.90 -7.79
CA VAL A 52 -1.08 -6.73 -6.33
C VAL A 52 -2.14 -5.69 -5.98
N LEU A 53 -2.24 -4.62 -6.74
CA LEU A 53 -3.25 -3.57 -6.55
C LEU A 53 -4.68 -4.12 -6.73
N VAL A 54 -4.87 -5.01 -7.71
CA VAL A 54 -6.15 -5.73 -7.90
C VAL A 54 -6.46 -6.62 -6.68
N PHE A 55 -5.48 -7.31 -6.09
CA PHE A 55 -5.66 -8.11 -4.89
C PHE A 55 -5.99 -7.28 -3.66
N GLN A 56 -5.47 -6.04 -3.58
CA GLN A 56 -5.74 -5.11 -2.49
C GLN A 56 -7.21 -4.65 -2.44
N VAL A 57 -7.93 -4.64 -3.58
CA VAL A 57 -9.39 -4.34 -3.61
C VAL A 57 -10.13 -5.15 -2.55
N ILE A 58 -9.92 -6.45 -2.56
CA ILE A 58 -10.60 -7.38 -1.67
C ILE A 58 -10.09 -7.22 -0.23
N SER A 59 -8.78 -6.99 -0.07
CA SER A 59 -8.14 -6.83 1.24
C SER A 59 -8.62 -5.57 1.97
N PHE A 60 -8.83 -4.46 1.27
CA PHE A 60 -9.43 -3.24 1.87
C PHE A 60 -10.83 -3.51 2.39
N GLY A 61 -11.68 -4.15 1.58
CA GLY A 61 -13.02 -4.55 1.99
C GLY A 61 -13.00 -5.49 3.21
N THR A 62 -12.11 -6.47 3.19
CA THR A 62 -11.96 -7.44 4.28
C THR A 62 -11.58 -6.77 5.60
N THR A 63 -10.59 -5.86 5.58
CA THR A 63 -10.15 -5.15 6.78
C THR A 63 -11.30 -4.37 7.43
N VAL A 64 -12.08 -3.65 6.63
CA VAL A 64 -13.19 -2.83 7.13
C VAL A 64 -14.34 -3.69 7.66
N LEU A 65 -14.81 -4.66 6.87
CA LEU A 65 -15.96 -5.49 7.27
C LEU A 65 -15.64 -6.34 8.49
N CYS A 66 -14.49 -7.01 8.49
CA CYS A 66 -14.11 -7.85 9.63
C CYS A 66 -13.93 -7.03 10.90
N ALA A 67 -13.37 -5.81 10.83
CA ALA A 67 -13.25 -4.93 11.99
C ALA A 67 -14.63 -4.53 12.53
N GLN A 68 -15.57 -4.11 11.67
CA GLN A 68 -16.92 -3.73 12.11
C GLN A 68 -17.71 -4.91 12.65
N TYR A 69 -17.66 -6.08 11.99
CA TYR A 69 -18.35 -7.29 12.48
C TYR A 69 -17.80 -7.79 13.82
N LEU A 70 -16.48 -7.72 14.02
CA LEU A 70 -15.87 -8.06 15.30
C LEU A 70 -16.30 -7.08 16.40
N GLY A 71 -16.36 -5.79 16.10
CA GLY A 71 -16.85 -4.76 17.02
C GLY A 71 -18.31 -5.01 17.40
N ALA A 72 -19.15 -5.43 16.48
CA ALA A 72 -20.55 -5.76 16.69
C ALA A 72 -20.77 -7.14 17.34
N GLY A 73 -19.72 -7.94 17.57
CA GLY A 73 -19.85 -9.31 18.07
C GLY A 73 -20.34 -10.35 17.05
N LEU A 74 -20.46 -9.98 15.77
CA LEU A 74 -20.98 -10.81 14.67
C LEU A 74 -19.87 -11.73 14.11
N LYS A 75 -19.41 -12.67 14.92
CA LYS A 75 -18.27 -13.56 14.56
C LYS A 75 -18.54 -14.40 13.32
N GLU A 76 -19.75 -14.91 13.14
CA GLU A 76 -20.12 -15.73 11.97
C GLU A 76 -19.99 -14.93 10.66
N ARG A 77 -20.45 -13.69 10.66
CA ARG A 77 -20.33 -12.80 9.48
C ARG A 77 -18.89 -12.45 9.19
N MET A 78 -18.06 -12.23 10.22
CA MET A 78 -16.62 -12.04 10.05
C MET A 78 -15.98 -13.27 9.40
N VAL A 79 -16.36 -14.49 9.81
CA VAL A 79 -15.88 -15.74 9.19
C VAL A 79 -16.35 -15.85 7.74
N GLN A 80 -17.60 -15.52 7.45
CA GLN A 80 -18.12 -15.47 6.07
C GLN A 80 -17.35 -14.46 5.21
N ALA A 81 -17.19 -13.23 5.69
CA ALA A 81 -16.42 -12.19 4.96
C ALA A 81 -14.97 -12.62 4.69
N THR A 82 -14.31 -13.24 5.69
CA THR A 82 -12.95 -13.79 5.54
C THR A 82 -12.89 -14.89 4.49
N GLY A 83 -13.83 -15.84 4.53
CA GLY A 83 -13.87 -16.95 3.57
C GLY A 83 -14.19 -16.50 2.15
N VAL A 84 -15.14 -15.57 1.97
CA VAL A 84 -15.42 -14.95 0.67
C VAL A 84 -14.19 -14.21 0.15
N ALA A 85 -13.50 -13.46 0.99
CA ALA A 85 -12.29 -12.74 0.62
C ALA A 85 -11.16 -13.68 0.16
N ILE A 86 -10.93 -14.79 0.87
CA ILE A 86 -9.93 -15.79 0.49
C ILE A 86 -10.32 -16.45 -0.84
N ALA A 87 -11.58 -16.88 -1.00
CA ALA A 87 -12.04 -17.52 -2.22
C ALA A 87 -11.97 -16.59 -3.43
N LEU A 88 -12.38 -15.32 -3.25
CA LEU A 88 -12.35 -14.33 -4.31
C LEU A 88 -10.88 -13.96 -4.70
N ASN A 89 -10.02 -13.72 -3.70
CA ASN A 89 -8.61 -13.46 -3.96
C ASN A 89 -7.89 -14.69 -4.57
N ALA A 90 -8.27 -15.91 -4.21
CA ALA A 90 -7.76 -17.10 -4.85
C ALA A 90 -8.19 -17.17 -6.33
N GLY A 91 -9.48 -16.94 -6.63
CA GLY A 91 -10.00 -16.92 -7.99
C GLY A 91 -9.39 -15.83 -8.86
N VAL A 92 -9.41 -14.57 -8.37
CA VAL A 92 -8.79 -13.44 -9.05
C VAL A 92 -7.28 -13.65 -9.19
N GLY A 93 -6.64 -14.16 -8.15
CA GLY A 93 -5.21 -14.48 -8.15
C GLY A 93 -4.84 -15.53 -9.19
N LEU A 94 -5.62 -16.58 -9.34
CA LEU A 94 -5.41 -17.61 -10.40
C LEU A 94 -5.59 -17.02 -11.80
N VAL A 95 -6.61 -16.19 -12.02
CA VAL A 95 -6.81 -15.50 -13.30
C VAL A 95 -5.62 -14.58 -13.61
N MET A 96 -5.20 -13.77 -12.65
CA MET A 96 -4.03 -12.89 -12.83
C MET A 96 -2.74 -13.69 -13.02
N SER A 97 -2.57 -14.81 -12.29
CA SER A 97 -1.42 -15.71 -12.52
C SER A 97 -1.41 -16.27 -13.95
N ALA A 98 -2.55 -16.70 -14.47
CA ALA A 98 -2.67 -17.16 -15.85
C ALA A 98 -2.35 -16.04 -16.85
N LEU A 99 -2.88 -14.82 -16.62
CA LEU A 99 -2.60 -13.65 -17.47
C LEU A 99 -1.11 -13.30 -17.49
N LEU A 100 -0.46 -13.26 -16.31
CA LEU A 100 0.96 -12.95 -16.21
C LEU A 100 1.84 -14.05 -16.81
N TYR A 101 1.45 -15.32 -16.69
CA TYR A 101 2.19 -16.45 -17.23
C TYR A 101 2.11 -16.55 -18.76
N PHE A 102 0.89 -16.54 -19.30
CA PHE A 102 0.66 -16.68 -20.74
C PHE A 102 0.86 -15.37 -21.51
N GLY A 103 0.56 -14.23 -20.90
CA GLY A 103 0.68 -12.90 -21.51
C GLY A 103 2.05 -12.25 -21.36
N CYS A 104 3.02 -12.90 -20.69
CA CYS A 104 4.30 -12.29 -20.33
C CYS A 104 5.03 -11.62 -21.51
N HIS A 105 5.13 -12.30 -22.63
CA HIS A 105 5.83 -11.79 -23.80
C HIS A 105 5.14 -10.54 -24.36
N TRP A 106 3.84 -10.64 -24.63
CA TRP A 106 3.05 -9.54 -25.15
C TRP A 106 3.02 -8.31 -24.21
N MET A 107 2.90 -8.53 -22.91
CA MET A 107 2.88 -7.44 -21.92
C MET A 107 4.23 -6.72 -21.85
N LEU A 108 5.34 -7.44 -21.92
CA LEU A 108 6.68 -6.85 -21.88
C LEU A 108 7.01 -6.12 -23.17
N ASP A 109 6.60 -6.63 -24.32
CA ASP A 109 6.70 -5.94 -25.60
C ASP A 109 5.89 -4.63 -25.60
N LEU A 110 4.65 -4.66 -25.06
CA LEU A 110 3.81 -3.48 -24.93
C LEU A 110 4.44 -2.42 -23.99
N MET A 111 5.17 -2.85 -22.96
CA MET A 111 5.94 -1.97 -22.07
C MET A 111 7.21 -1.41 -22.69
N GLY A 112 7.54 -1.84 -23.91
CA GLY A 112 8.73 -1.39 -24.62
C GLY A 112 10.04 -1.91 -24.05
N LEU A 113 10.03 -3.11 -23.45
CA LEU A 113 11.26 -3.73 -22.95
C LEU A 113 12.19 -4.04 -24.13
N ARG A 114 13.48 -3.65 -23.99
CA ARG A 114 14.47 -3.88 -25.04
C ARG A 114 14.58 -5.36 -25.37
N PRO A 115 14.74 -5.74 -26.66
CA PRO A 115 14.85 -7.14 -27.07
C PRO A 115 15.93 -7.94 -26.33
N GLU A 116 17.03 -7.29 -25.96
CA GLU A 116 18.16 -7.88 -25.22
C GLU A 116 17.75 -8.31 -23.80
N LEU A 117 16.80 -7.62 -23.20
CA LEU A 117 16.32 -7.87 -21.83
C LEU A 117 15.09 -8.76 -21.78
N LEU A 118 14.46 -9.02 -22.94
CA LEU A 118 13.18 -9.71 -23.04
C LEU A 118 13.27 -11.15 -22.50
N GLY A 119 14.37 -11.85 -22.75
CA GLY A 119 14.60 -13.22 -22.29
C GLY A 119 14.55 -13.30 -20.75
N GLU A 120 15.33 -12.46 -20.06
CA GLU A 120 15.36 -12.40 -18.58
C GLU A 120 14.01 -11.93 -18.01
N GLY A 121 13.39 -10.91 -18.62
CA GLY A 121 12.09 -10.41 -18.21
C GLY A 121 10.99 -11.46 -18.32
N VAL A 122 10.93 -12.20 -19.43
CA VAL A 122 9.96 -13.28 -19.64
C VAL A 122 10.16 -14.43 -18.66
N SER A 123 11.42 -14.88 -18.44
CA SER A 123 11.72 -15.93 -17.48
C SER A 123 11.29 -15.55 -16.07
N TYR A 124 11.62 -14.33 -15.62
CA TYR A 124 11.22 -13.82 -14.31
C TYR A 124 9.70 -13.72 -14.18
N MET A 125 9.05 -13.10 -15.17
CA MET A 125 7.60 -12.88 -15.15
C MET A 125 6.80 -14.18 -15.17
N ARG A 126 7.24 -15.19 -15.94
CA ARG A 126 6.60 -16.50 -15.96
C ARG A 126 6.62 -17.16 -14.58
N ILE A 127 7.77 -17.15 -13.91
CA ILE A 127 7.91 -17.81 -12.61
C ILE A 127 7.12 -17.04 -11.54
N VAL A 128 7.37 -15.73 -11.37
CA VAL A 128 6.70 -14.92 -10.35
C VAL A 128 5.20 -14.79 -10.65
N GLY A 129 4.84 -14.65 -11.92
CA GLY A 129 3.46 -14.55 -12.36
C GLY A 129 2.65 -15.81 -12.12
N ALA A 130 3.20 -16.99 -12.45
CA ALA A 130 2.53 -18.27 -12.22
C ALA A 130 2.06 -18.45 -10.79
N PHE A 131 2.79 -17.92 -9.82
CA PHE A 131 2.55 -18.06 -8.39
C PHE A 131 2.02 -16.78 -7.71
N ALA A 132 1.55 -15.79 -8.49
CA ALA A 132 1.02 -14.53 -7.95
C ALA A 132 -0.21 -14.75 -7.04
N PHE A 133 -0.99 -15.82 -7.24
CA PHE A 133 -2.13 -16.18 -6.40
C PHE A 133 -1.73 -16.46 -4.92
N PHE A 134 -0.50 -16.87 -4.64
CA PHE A 134 0.00 -16.98 -3.26
C PHE A 134 -0.05 -15.64 -2.54
N GLN A 135 0.38 -14.58 -3.23
CA GLN A 135 0.33 -13.22 -2.69
C GLN A 135 -1.11 -12.74 -2.49
N ALA A 136 -2.02 -13.02 -3.43
CA ALA A 136 -3.42 -12.65 -3.32
C ALA A 136 -4.08 -13.27 -2.07
N ILE A 137 -3.90 -14.56 -1.86
CA ILE A 137 -4.44 -15.28 -0.69
C ILE A 137 -3.81 -14.74 0.61
N SER A 138 -2.49 -14.53 0.63
CA SER A 138 -1.77 -14.00 1.79
C SER A 138 -2.31 -12.63 2.21
N LEU A 139 -2.61 -11.74 1.26
CA LEU A 139 -3.19 -10.43 1.53
C LEU A 139 -4.57 -10.51 2.18
N ALA A 140 -5.44 -11.41 1.70
CA ALA A 140 -6.78 -11.59 2.29
C ALA A 140 -6.70 -12.12 3.73
N ILE A 141 -5.82 -13.10 4.00
CA ILE A 141 -5.63 -13.64 5.35
C ILE A 141 -5.03 -12.59 6.28
N SER A 142 -4.02 -11.85 5.82
CA SER A 142 -3.39 -10.78 6.59
C SER A 142 -4.38 -9.69 6.94
N ALA A 143 -5.26 -9.29 6.00
CA ALA A 143 -6.32 -8.31 6.24
C ALA A 143 -7.28 -8.76 7.35
N SER A 144 -7.72 -10.04 7.33
CA SER A 144 -8.57 -10.63 8.37
C SER A 144 -7.85 -10.68 9.74
N LEU A 145 -6.59 -11.09 9.79
CA LEU A 145 -5.82 -11.13 11.03
C LEU A 145 -5.59 -9.73 11.63
N ARG A 146 -5.26 -8.74 10.80
CA ARG A 146 -5.07 -7.36 11.24
C ARG A 146 -6.36 -6.78 11.81
N SER A 147 -7.50 -7.00 11.16
CA SER A 147 -8.80 -6.52 11.64
C SER A 147 -9.19 -7.11 13.00
N ALA A 148 -8.63 -8.26 13.37
CA ALA A 148 -8.86 -8.94 14.65
C ALA A 148 -7.78 -8.60 15.72
N ASP A 149 -7.11 -7.46 15.62
CA ASP A 149 -6.02 -7.04 16.52
C ASP A 149 -4.79 -7.98 16.53
N LYS A 150 -4.71 -8.90 15.56
CA LYS A 150 -3.65 -9.93 15.49
C LYS A 150 -2.53 -9.53 14.52
N VAL A 151 -2.18 -8.24 14.51
CA VAL A 151 -1.20 -7.62 13.59
C VAL A 151 0.22 -8.18 13.72
N ILE A 152 0.55 -8.75 14.88
CA ILE A 152 1.87 -9.33 15.12
C ILE A 152 2.15 -10.55 14.23
N TYR A 153 1.13 -11.32 13.86
CA TYR A 153 1.31 -12.51 13.04
C TYR A 153 1.70 -12.17 11.59
N PRO A 154 0.99 -11.29 10.85
CA PRO A 154 1.44 -10.84 9.55
C PRO A 154 2.86 -10.26 9.58
N MET A 155 3.18 -9.41 10.57
CA MET A 155 4.52 -8.86 10.76
C MET A 155 5.60 -9.97 10.92
N MET A 156 5.36 -10.95 11.80
CA MET A 156 6.31 -12.04 12.01
C MET A 156 6.47 -12.91 10.76
N VAL A 157 5.39 -13.17 10.04
CA VAL A 157 5.44 -13.92 8.78
C VAL A 157 6.25 -13.13 7.74
N THR A 158 6.04 -11.83 7.61
CA THR A 158 6.83 -10.97 6.72
C THR A 158 8.31 -11.01 7.07
N LEU A 159 8.67 -10.95 8.36
CA LEU A 159 10.06 -11.04 8.80
C LEU A 159 10.69 -12.38 8.40
N ILE A 160 10.02 -13.51 8.71
CA ILE A 160 10.51 -14.86 8.38
C ILE A 160 10.69 -15.03 6.87
N VAL A 161 9.69 -14.59 6.11
CA VAL A 161 9.67 -14.72 4.65
C VAL A 161 10.74 -13.85 3.98
N ASN A 162 10.99 -12.65 4.52
CA ASN A 162 12.08 -11.80 4.04
C ASN A 162 13.44 -12.45 4.26
N ILE A 163 13.67 -13.03 5.45
CA ILE A 163 14.92 -13.76 5.73
C ILE A 163 15.08 -14.95 4.77
N LEU A 164 14.02 -15.73 4.57
CA LEU A 164 14.04 -16.86 3.63
C LEU A 164 14.29 -16.41 2.19
N ASN A 165 13.70 -15.29 1.78
CA ASN A 165 13.91 -14.74 0.45
C ASN A 165 15.37 -14.27 0.25
N ILE A 166 15.96 -13.57 1.22
CA ILE A 166 17.36 -13.14 1.16
C ILE A 166 18.30 -14.34 1.07
N ILE A 167 18.08 -15.40 1.88
CA ILE A 167 18.87 -16.62 1.82
C ILE A 167 18.66 -17.33 0.47
N GLY A 168 17.42 -17.41 0.00
CA GLY A 168 17.08 -18.00 -1.30
C GLY A 168 17.73 -17.24 -2.46
N ASN A 169 17.68 -15.92 -2.44
CA ASN A 169 18.35 -15.08 -3.43
C ASN A 169 19.86 -15.30 -3.41
N TYR A 170 20.49 -15.31 -2.24
CA TYR A 170 21.91 -15.55 -2.11
C TYR A 170 22.33 -16.93 -2.66
N THR A 171 21.52 -17.95 -2.42
CA THR A 171 21.81 -19.31 -2.90
C THR A 171 21.58 -19.47 -4.39
N LEU A 172 20.45 -18.98 -4.91
CA LEU A 172 20.00 -19.25 -6.28
C LEU A 172 20.53 -18.24 -7.30
N ILE A 173 20.68 -16.94 -6.95
CA ILE A 173 21.26 -15.96 -7.86
C ILE A 173 22.74 -16.26 -8.08
N PHE A 174 23.50 -16.50 -6.99
CA PHE A 174 24.94 -16.61 -7.02
C PHE A 174 25.48 -18.05 -7.06
N GLY A 175 24.60 -19.06 -7.00
CA GLY A 175 25.01 -20.46 -7.05
C GLY A 175 25.83 -20.92 -5.82
N LYS A 176 25.41 -20.48 -4.62
CA LYS A 176 26.08 -20.87 -3.37
C LYS A 176 25.48 -22.15 -2.78
N PHE A 177 26.18 -22.76 -1.83
CA PHE A 177 25.78 -24.01 -1.15
C PHE A 177 25.51 -25.19 -2.11
N GLY A 178 26.22 -25.26 -3.25
CA GLY A 178 26.09 -26.36 -4.20
C GLY A 178 24.93 -26.26 -5.17
N MET A 179 24.18 -25.15 -5.15
CA MET A 179 23.13 -24.87 -6.13
C MET A 179 23.73 -24.22 -7.39
N PRO A 180 23.09 -24.40 -8.58
CA PRO A 180 23.52 -23.72 -9.79
C PRO A 180 23.25 -22.22 -9.68
N ALA A 181 24.11 -21.39 -10.28
CA ALA A 181 23.87 -19.96 -10.42
C ALA A 181 22.79 -19.72 -11.49
N MET A 182 21.60 -19.30 -11.06
CA MET A 182 20.43 -19.14 -11.92
C MET A 182 20.11 -17.65 -12.22
N GLY A 183 20.87 -16.70 -11.63
CA GLY A 183 20.69 -15.28 -11.87
C GLY A 183 19.25 -14.83 -11.62
N VAL A 184 18.62 -14.22 -12.64
CA VAL A 184 17.25 -13.67 -12.57
C VAL A 184 16.20 -14.76 -12.28
N GLU A 185 16.34 -15.95 -12.85
CA GLU A 185 15.44 -17.08 -12.58
C GLU A 185 15.53 -17.53 -11.11
N GLY A 186 16.74 -17.51 -10.55
CA GLY A 186 16.97 -17.81 -9.14
C GLY A 186 16.24 -16.84 -8.20
N ALA A 187 16.26 -15.55 -8.52
CA ALA A 187 15.49 -14.53 -7.80
C ALA A 187 13.98 -14.77 -7.89
N ALA A 188 13.48 -15.14 -9.08
CA ALA A 188 12.07 -15.44 -9.31
C ALA A 188 11.58 -16.64 -8.50
N ILE A 189 12.37 -17.72 -8.49
CA ILE A 189 12.08 -18.95 -7.74
C ILE A 189 12.08 -18.64 -6.23
N SER A 190 13.11 -17.96 -5.73
CA SER A 190 13.21 -17.55 -4.33
C SER A 190 11.99 -16.75 -3.88
N THR A 191 11.60 -15.75 -4.66
CA THR A 191 10.42 -14.90 -4.39
C THR A 191 9.13 -15.72 -4.40
N SER A 192 8.96 -16.64 -5.33
CA SER A 192 7.78 -17.50 -5.43
C SER A 192 7.67 -18.48 -4.27
N ILE A 193 8.77 -19.09 -3.86
CA ILE A 193 8.83 -19.96 -2.68
C ILE A 193 8.52 -19.16 -1.43
N ALA A 194 9.11 -17.98 -1.27
CA ALA A 194 8.87 -17.10 -0.12
C ALA A 194 7.38 -16.71 -0.01
N ARG A 195 6.71 -16.37 -1.11
CA ARG A 195 5.27 -16.10 -1.16
C ARG A 195 4.42 -17.32 -0.83
N GLY A 196 4.79 -18.50 -1.34
CA GLY A 196 4.14 -19.78 -1.00
C GLY A 196 4.24 -20.10 0.49
N MET A 197 5.44 -19.92 1.07
CA MET A 197 5.66 -20.10 2.52
C MET A 197 4.84 -19.09 3.33
N SER A 198 4.77 -17.83 2.90
CA SER A 198 3.91 -16.81 3.53
C SER A 198 2.47 -17.28 3.60
N MET A 199 1.92 -17.71 2.46
CA MET A 199 0.55 -18.22 2.38
C MET A 199 0.33 -19.39 3.34
N LEU A 200 1.20 -20.40 3.32
CA LEU A 200 1.08 -21.58 4.16
C LEU A 200 1.11 -21.25 5.66
N ILE A 201 2.08 -20.42 6.08
CA ILE A 201 2.20 -20.02 7.49
C ILE A 201 0.97 -19.23 7.93
N LEU A 202 0.50 -18.27 7.09
CA LEU A 202 -0.70 -17.50 7.37
C LEU A 202 -1.96 -18.39 7.44
N PHE A 203 -2.11 -19.40 6.59
CA PHE A 203 -3.19 -20.38 6.69
C PHE A 203 -3.15 -21.16 8.02
N ILE A 204 -1.98 -21.64 8.43
CA ILE A 204 -1.81 -22.34 9.70
C ILE A 204 -2.22 -21.42 10.88
N ILE A 205 -1.80 -20.16 10.85
CA ILE A 205 -2.13 -19.19 11.89
C ILE A 205 -3.65 -18.90 11.87
N LEU A 206 -4.25 -18.73 10.70
CA LEU A 206 -5.67 -18.48 10.54
C LEU A 206 -6.49 -19.58 11.24
N PHE A 207 -6.23 -20.86 10.92
CA PHE A 207 -6.99 -21.98 11.46
C PHE A 207 -6.64 -22.30 12.92
N ARG A 208 -5.40 -22.11 13.36
CA ARG A 208 -5.02 -22.41 14.75
C ARG A 208 -5.37 -21.30 15.74
N LYS A 209 -5.31 -20.02 15.30
CA LYS A 209 -5.35 -18.87 16.22
C LYS A 209 -6.54 -17.93 15.99
N HIS A 210 -7.19 -17.97 14.81
CA HIS A 210 -8.23 -17.00 14.47
C HIS A 210 -9.59 -17.66 14.24
N ILE A 211 -9.65 -18.66 13.37
CA ILE A 211 -10.88 -19.39 13.03
C ILE A 211 -10.60 -20.90 13.17
N PRO A 212 -10.58 -21.44 14.41
CA PRO A 212 -10.22 -22.85 14.66
C PRO A 212 -11.16 -23.85 13.97
N SER A 213 -12.42 -23.50 13.80
CA SER A 213 -13.38 -24.28 13.02
C SER A 213 -13.92 -23.39 11.89
N PHE A 214 -13.64 -23.77 10.64
CA PHE A 214 -14.16 -23.08 9.47
C PHE A 214 -15.43 -23.81 9.02
N PRO A 215 -16.61 -23.31 9.40
CA PRO A 215 -17.86 -24.03 9.16
C PRO A 215 -18.29 -23.84 7.70
N LEU A 216 -17.95 -24.80 6.83
CA LEU A 216 -18.31 -24.79 5.41
C LEU A 216 -19.81 -24.62 5.17
N ARG A 217 -20.66 -25.02 6.13
CA ARG A 217 -22.10 -24.78 6.05
C ARG A 217 -22.52 -23.31 6.00
N LEU A 218 -21.70 -22.39 6.52
CA LEU A 218 -21.92 -20.94 6.42
C LEU A 218 -21.80 -20.39 4.99
N PHE A 219 -21.31 -21.21 4.06
CA PHE A 219 -21.19 -20.88 2.64
C PHE A 219 -22.28 -21.54 1.77
N ARG A 220 -23.27 -22.19 2.42
CA ARG A 220 -24.43 -22.76 1.74
C ARG A 220 -25.70 -22.21 2.37
N PRO A 221 -26.43 -21.25 1.72
CA PRO A 221 -26.15 -20.64 0.41
C PRO A 221 -24.90 -19.71 0.41
N PHE A 222 -24.36 -19.42 -0.77
CA PHE A 222 -23.21 -18.54 -0.90
C PHE A 222 -23.54 -17.13 -0.35
N PRO A 223 -22.68 -16.52 0.49
CA PRO A 223 -22.96 -15.24 1.15
C PRO A 223 -22.73 -14.04 0.19
N TRP A 224 -23.65 -13.86 -0.75
CA TRP A 224 -23.61 -12.77 -1.76
C TRP A 224 -23.60 -11.38 -1.15
N ILE A 225 -24.18 -11.20 0.03
CA ILE A 225 -24.21 -9.92 0.75
C ILE A 225 -22.79 -9.54 1.14
N GLU A 226 -22.00 -10.47 1.66
CA GLU A 226 -20.61 -10.21 2.04
C GLU A 226 -19.74 -9.88 0.82
N LEU A 227 -19.94 -10.59 -0.28
CA LEU A 227 -19.27 -10.29 -1.55
C LEU A 227 -19.59 -8.86 -2.02
N LYS A 228 -20.87 -8.48 -2.02
CA LYS A 228 -21.31 -7.14 -2.43
C LYS A 228 -20.71 -6.06 -1.53
N ASN A 229 -20.69 -6.28 -0.21
CA ASN A 229 -20.14 -5.36 0.75
C ASN A 229 -18.62 -5.22 0.60
N LEU A 230 -17.88 -6.32 0.38
CA LEU A 230 -16.45 -6.31 0.10
C LEU A 230 -16.13 -5.45 -1.13
N LEU A 231 -16.87 -5.67 -2.23
CA LEU A 231 -16.66 -4.91 -3.47
C LEU A 231 -17.08 -3.44 -3.34
N LYS A 232 -18.15 -3.15 -2.58
CA LYS A 232 -18.60 -1.77 -2.32
C LYS A 232 -17.55 -0.92 -1.61
N ILE A 233 -16.70 -1.54 -0.79
CA ILE A 233 -15.58 -0.88 -0.12
C ILE A 233 -14.34 -0.91 -1.01
N GLY A 234 -14.03 -2.08 -1.53
CA GLY A 234 -12.78 -2.35 -2.21
C GLY A 234 -12.62 -1.61 -3.54
N LEU A 235 -13.68 -1.59 -4.37
CA LEU A 235 -13.60 -0.96 -5.69
C LEU A 235 -13.30 0.55 -5.64
N PRO A 236 -14.00 1.37 -4.82
CA PRO A 236 -13.64 2.79 -4.71
C PRO A 236 -12.24 2.99 -4.11
N ALA A 237 -11.86 2.18 -3.11
CA ALA A 237 -10.55 2.27 -2.49
C ALA A 237 -9.40 1.96 -3.47
N ALA A 238 -9.56 0.93 -4.29
CA ALA A 238 -8.59 0.59 -5.33
C ALA A 238 -8.63 1.61 -6.48
N GLY A 239 -9.81 2.10 -6.84
CA GLY A 239 -9.95 3.17 -7.85
C GLY A 239 -9.17 4.43 -7.48
N GLU A 240 -9.15 4.79 -6.20
CA GLU A 240 -8.32 5.89 -5.71
C GLU A 240 -6.83 5.60 -5.86
N GLU A 241 -6.36 4.42 -5.46
CA GLU A 241 -4.96 4.01 -5.61
C GLU A 241 -4.53 3.98 -7.09
N MET A 242 -5.39 3.47 -7.99
CA MET A 242 -5.14 3.50 -9.43
C MET A 242 -5.07 4.92 -9.97
N SER A 243 -5.99 5.80 -9.53
CA SER A 243 -5.97 7.21 -9.88
C SER A 243 -4.70 7.89 -9.40
N TYR A 244 -4.26 7.57 -8.18
CA TYR A 244 -3.00 8.06 -7.63
C TYR A 244 -1.80 7.62 -8.49
N CYS A 245 -1.70 6.33 -8.84
CA CYS A 245 -0.66 5.84 -9.73
C CYS A 245 -0.67 6.57 -11.08
N GLY A 246 -1.84 6.75 -11.68
CA GLY A 246 -2.00 7.49 -12.94
C GLY A 246 -1.54 8.95 -12.85
N SER A 247 -1.89 9.63 -11.76
CA SER A 247 -1.45 11.02 -11.53
C SER A 247 0.07 11.13 -11.35
N GLN A 248 0.71 10.15 -10.67
CA GLN A 248 2.16 10.11 -10.51
C GLN A 248 2.89 9.89 -11.86
N VAL A 249 2.30 9.09 -12.76
CA VAL A 249 2.81 8.95 -14.13
C VAL A 249 2.72 10.27 -14.90
N ALA A 250 1.56 10.95 -14.84
CA ALA A 250 1.38 12.25 -15.49
C ALA A 250 2.35 13.31 -14.94
N ILE A 251 2.54 13.36 -13.62
CA ILE A 251 3.51 14.25 -12.96
C ILE A 251 4.94 13.93 -13.40
N THR A 252 5.29 12.65 -13.49
CA THR A 252 6.63 12.24 -13.95
C THR A 252 6.88 12.69 -15.39
N PHE A 253 5.87 12.59 -16.25
CA PHE A 253 5.95 13.14 -17.60
C PHE A 253 6.22 14.65 -17.61
N LEU A 254 5.53 15.43 -16.78
CA LEU A 254 5.78 16.88 -16.64
C LEU A 254 7.18 17.18 -16.12
N ILE A 255 7.69 16.40 -15.17
CA ILE A 255 9.07 16.58 -14.64
C ILE A 255 10.11 16.26 -15.70
N ASN A 256 9.89 15.27 -16.55
CA ASN A 256 10.80 14.95 -17.65
C ASN A 256 10.98 16.14 -18.62
N ILE A 257 9.96 17.00 -18.79
CA ILE A 257 10.06 18.23 -19.59
C ILE A 257 11.05 19.22 -18.97
N LEU A 258 11.21 19.21 -17.63
CA LEU A 258 12.15 20.08 -16.91
C LEU A 258 13.61 19.61 -16.99
N GLY A 259 13.84 18.37 -17.43
CA GLY A 259 15.18 17.81 -17.62
C GLY A 259 15.67 16.92 -16.49
N ASN A 260 16.89 16.39 -16.69
CA ASN A 260 17.45 15.32 -15.84
C ASN A 260 17.73 15.76 -14.39
N GLU A 261 18.13 17.02 -14.16
CA GLU A 261 18.40 17.53 -12.81
C GLU A 261 17.13 17.54 -11.96
N ALA A 262 16.00 17.96 -12.54
CA ALA A 262 14.71 17.95 -11.86
C ALA A 262 14.25 16.53 -11.52
N LEU A 263 14.43 15.58 -12.44
CA LEU A 263 14.08 14.18 -12.23
C LEU A 263 14.95 13.53 -11.14
N ALA A 264 16.27 13.80 -11.14
CA ALA A 264 17.18 13.32 -10.12
C ALA A 264 16.84 13.91 -8.74
N THR A 265 16.61 15.23 -8.66
CA THR A 265 16.21 15.90 -7.42
C THR A 265 14.93 15.31 -6.85
N ARG A 266 13.91 15.10 -7.70
CA ARG A 266 12.66 14.43 -7.27
C ARG A 266 12.93 13.06 -6.67
N THR A 267 13.75 12.26 -7.34
CA THR A 267 14.05 10.88 -6.91
C THR A 267 14.74 10.87 -5.56
N TYR A 268 15.77 11.73 -5.37
CA TYR A 268 16.47 11.81 -4.10
C TYR A 268 15.57 12.31 -2.96
N CYS A 269 14.84 13.41 -3.17
CA CYS A 269 13.91 13.92 -2.17
C CYS A 269 12.81 12.90 -1.83
N TRP A 270 12.24 12.21 -2.84
CA TRP A 270 11.21 11.19 -2.62
C TRP A 270 11.70 10.05 -1.74
N ASN A 271 12.91 9.53 -2.00
CA ASN A 271 13.51 8.46 -1.20
C ASN A 271 13.73 8.88 0.26
N MET A 272 14.13 10.13 0.50
CA MET A 272 14.33 10.66 1.84
C MET A 272 13.01 10.87 2.58
N VAL A 273 12.02 11.46 1.91
CA VAL A 273 10.69 11.76 2.46
C VAL A 273 9.90 10.49 2.76
N PHE A 274 10.14 9.42 2.03
CA PHE A 274 9.43 8.16 2.19
C PHE A 274 9.40 7.67 3.65
N PHE A 275 10.51 7.76 4.36
CA PHE A 275 10.61 7.35 5.77
C PHE A 275 9.76 8.23 6.70
N VAL A 276 9.47 9.47 6.32
CA VAL A 276 8.68 10.41 7.12
C VAL A 276 7.22 9.97 7.17
N TYR A 277 6.61 9.66 6.03
CA TYR A 277 5.18 9.33 6.01
C TYR A 277 4.86 7.86 6.32
N LEU A 278 5.87 6.98 6.39
CA LEU A 278 5.69 5.59 6.78
C LEU A 278 4.99 5.45 8.15
N PHE A 279 5.33 6.33 9.08
CA PHE A 279 4.69 6.36 10.40
C PHE A 279 3.21 6.77 10.30
N SER A 280 2.88 7.74 9.45
CA SER A 280 1.48 8.16 9.20
C SER A 280 0.64 7.01 8.64
N ILE A 281 1.21 6.19 7.74
CA ILE A 281 0.55 4.98 7.22
C ILE A 281 0.23 4.02 8.36
N ALA A 282 1.20 3.73 9.24
CA ALA A 282 1.02 2.79 10.33
C ALA A 282 -0.02 3.29 11.36
N VAL A 283 0.01 4.58 11.71
CA VAL A 283 -0.98 5.20 12.61
C VAL A 283 -2.37 5.21 11.96
N GLY A 284 -2.45 5.52 10.67
CA GLY A 284 -3.71 5.49 9.91
C GLY A 284 -4.33 4.09 9.92
N GLN A 285 -3.57 3.06 9.55
CA GLN A 285 -4.04 1.68 9.51
C GLN A 285 -4.42 1.14 10.90
N GLY A 286 -3.56 1.33 11.90
CA GLY A 286 -3.85 0.90 13.28
C GLY A 286 -5.05 1.63 13.88
N GLY A 287 -5.18 2.93 13.58
CA GLY A 287 -6.34 3.75 13.95
C GLY A 287 -7.63 3.28 13.28
N ALA A 288 -7.57 2.95 11.99
CA ALA A 288 -8.70 2.47 11.20
C ALA A 288 -9.29 1.17 11.77
N ILE A 289 -8.45 0.22 12.17
CA ILE A 289 -8.90 -1.04 12.80
C ILE A 289 -9.73 -0.75 14.06
N LEU A 290 -9.20 0.09 14.96
CA LEU A 290 -9.90 0.43 16.20
C LEU A 290 -11.16 1.28 15.96
N ILE A 291 -11.13 2.20 14.98
CA ILE A 291 -12.33 2.96 14.56
C ILE A 291 -13.37 2.00 14.01
N GLY A 292 -12.99 1.03 13.17
CA GLY A 292 -13.91 0.00 12.67
C GLY A 292 -14.58 -0.80 13.78
N HIS A 293 -13.83 -1.22 14.81
CA HIS A 293 -14.40 -1.89 15.98
C HIS A 293 -15.41 -1.00 16.72
N LEU A 294 -15.05 0.27 16.97
CA LEU A 294 -15.94 1.20 17.68
C LEU A 294 -17.20 1.55 16.88
N VAL A 295 -17.10 1.62 15.57
CA VAL A 295 -18.27 1.78 14.68
C VAL A 295 -19.14 0.54 14.73
N GLY A 296 -18.56 -0.66 14.70
CA GLY A 296 -19.28 -1.91 14.90
C GLY A 296 -19.99 -1.99 16.25
N GLU A 297 -19.34 -1.53 17.33
CA GLU A 297 -19.92 -1.41 18.68
C GLU A 297 -20.96 -0.28 18.82
N GLN A 298 -21.26 0.48 17.75
CA GLN A 298 -22.13 1.68 17.76
C GLN A 298 -21.63 2.80 18.69
N LYS A 299 -20.36 2.78 19.07
CA LYS A 299 -19.73 3.80 19.93
C LYS A 299 -19.19 4.98 19.13
N ILE A 300 -20.06 5.69 18.42
CA ILE A 300 -19.70 6.74 17.47
C ILE A 300 -18.87 7.86 18.10
N LYS A 301 -19.23 8.29 19.33
CA LYS A 301 -18.46 9.33 20.06
C LYS A 301 -17.03 8.87 20.35
N ALA A 302 -16.84 7.61 20.73
CA ALA A 302 -15.52 7.07 21.00
C ALA A 302 -14.70 6.94 19.71
N ALA A 303 -15.31 6.51 18.60
CA ALA A 303 -14.69 6.46 17.27
C ALA A 303 -14.25 7.86 16.82
N TYR A 304 -15.08 8.89 16.99
CA TYR A 304 -14.75 10.27 16.68
C TYR A 304 -13.53 10.77 17.48
N LEU A 305 -13.52 10.57 18.79
CA LEU A 305 -12.42 10.99 19.67
C LEU A 305 -11.11 10.26 19.36
N LEU A 306 -11.20 8.96 19.09
CA LEU A 306 -10.03 8.17 18.69
C LEU A 306 -9.48 8.68 17.34
N GLY A 307 -10.33 8.96 16.36
CA GLY A 307 -9.91 9.55 15.10
C GLY A 307 -9.22 10.91 15.29
N CYS A 308 -9.74 11.76 16.16
CA CYS A 308 -9.08 13.04 16.47
C CYS A 308 -7.70 12.83 17.14
N TYR A 309 -7.58 11.82 18.01
CA TYR A 309 -6.32 11.50 18.66
C TYR A 309 -5.27 10.95 17.67
N THR A 310 -5.64 9.97 16.84
CA THR A 310 -4.75 9.36 15.84
C THR A 310 -4.31 10.39 14.79
N ARG A 311 -5.20 11.29 14.36
CA ARG A 311 -4.85 12.42 13.50
C ARG A 311 -3.77 13.31 14.10
N ARG A 312 -3.96 13.74 15.37
CA ARG A 312 -2.97 14.58 16.07
C ARG A 312 -1.62 13.88 16.19
N LEU A 313 -1.64 12.59 16.52
CA LEU A 313 -0.42 11.79 16.62
C LEU A 313 0.31 11.70 15.27
N ALA A 314 -0.41 11.42 14.17
CA ALA A 314 0.16 11.38 12.82
C ALA A 314 0.81 12.72 12.46
N ILE A 315 0.09 13.85 12.62
CA ILE A 315 0.60 15.18 12.31
C ILE A 315 1.86 15.49 13.11
N ILE A 316 1.83 15.31 14.45
CA ILE A 316 2.97 15.65 15.32
C ILE A 316 4.21 14.88 14.89
N VAL A 317 4.11 13.57 14.71
CA VAL A 317 5.28 12.76 14.37
C VAL A 317 5.77 13.06 12.96
N SER A 318 4.89 13.10 11.94
CA SER A 318 5.30 13.38 10.57
C SER A 318 5.91 14.75 10.41
N VAL A 319 5.32 15.79 11.01
CA VAL A 319 5.88 17.15 10.94
C VAL A 319 7.23 17.24 11.67
N THR A 320 7.35 16.57 12.82
CA THR A 320 8.66 16.52 13.52
C THR A 320 9.73 15.86 12.67
N LEU A 321 9.42 14.72 12.04
CA LEU A 321 10.36 14.04 11.15
C LEU A 321 10.66 14.87 9.90
N ALA A 322 9.67 15.54 9.31
CA ALA A 322 9.87 16.42 8.17
C ALA A 322 10.75 17.63 8.52
N LEU A 323 10.57 18.23 9.70
CA LEU A 323 11.45 19.30 10.20
C LEU A 323 12.89 18.81 10.40
N LEU A 324 13.07 17.65 11.00
CA LEU A 324 14.40 17.04 11.14
C LEU A 324 15.02 16.79 9.77
N LEU A 325 14.23 16.29 8.82
CA LEU A 325 14.69 16.08 7.46
C LEU A 325 15.03 17.39 6.75
N ALA A 326 14.26 18.45 6.92
CA ALA A 326 14.56 19.76 6.32
C ALA A 326 15.83 20.38 6.91
N CYS A 327 16.07 20.23 8.23
CA CYS A 327 17.25 20.77 8.91
C CYS A 327 18.54 20.00 8.57
N PHE A 328 18.49 18.69 8.49
CA PHE A 328 19.65 17.81 8.32
C PHE A 328 19.76 17.17 6.94
N GLY A 329 18.74 17.25 6.11
CA GLY A 329 18.67 16.58 4.82
C GLY A 329 19.68 17.07 3.80
N VAL A 330 20.28 18.27 3.99
CA VAL A 330 21.40 18.75 3.17
C VAL A 330 22.56 17.74 3.15
N HIS A 331 22.92 17.19 4.31
CA HIS A 331 23.99 16.18 4.40
C HIS A 331 23.62 14.89 3.67
N GLY A 332 22.34 14.51 3.69
CA GLY A 332 21.86 13.38 2.90
C GLY A 332 21.93 13.61 1.40
N LEU A 333 21.63 14.83 0.94
CA LEU A 333 21.74 15.18 -0.47
C LEU A 333 23.21 15.25 -0.91
N GLU A 334 24.11 15.84 -0.11
CA GLU A 334 25.56 15.88 -0.35
C GLU A 334 26.18 14.48 -0.41
N TRP A 335 25.62 13.51 0.31
CA TRP A 335 26.07 12.13 0.23
C TRP A 335 25.60 11.42 -1.05
N LEU A 336 24.49 11.86 -1.64
CA LEU A 336 23.89 11.26 -2.84
C LEU A 336 24.41 11.89 -4.14
N THR A 337 24.87 13.15 -4.13
CA THR A 337 25.31 13.87 -5.35
C THR A 337 26.23 15.04 -5.04
N ASP A 338 27.17 15.31 -5.96
CA ASP A 338 28.04 16.49 -5.93
C ASP A 338 27.46 17.67 -6.73
N ASN A 339 26.32 17.50 -7.41
CA ASN A 339 25.71 18.55 -8.24
C ASN A 339 25.01 19.59 -7.36
N ARG A 340 25.58 20.79 -7.34
CA ARG A 340 25.07 21.92 -6.53
C ARG A 340 23.65 22.32 -6.87
N ASN A 341 23.24 22.29 -8.14
CA ASN A 341 21.89 22.65 -8.56
C ASN A 341 20.87 21.69 -7.94
N ILE A 342 21.18 20.39 -7.93
CA ILE A 342 20.33 19.35 -7.31
C ILE A 342 20.23 19.57 -5.80
N ILE A 343 21.35 19.88 -5.14
CA ILE A 343 21.37 20.10 -3.68
C ILE A 343 20.57 21.34 -3.32
N GLU A 344 20.79 22.49 -3.97
CA GLU A 344 20.08 23.73 -3.70
C GLU A 344 18.57 23.58 -3.93
N MET A 345 18.17 22.98 -5.05
CA MET A 345 16.76 22.69 -5.35
C MET A 345 16.17 21.73 -4.31
N GLY A 346 16.91 20.69 -3.94
CA GLY A 346 16.48 19.68 -2.95
C GLY A 346 16.25 20.29 -1.57
N ILE A 347 17.11 21.20 -1.11
CA ILE A 347 16.92 21.91 0.16
C ILE A 347 15.59 22.69 0.18
N ILE A 348 15.31 23.44 -0.88
CA ILE A 348 14.04 24.19 -0.98
C ILE A 348 12.85 23.24 -0.94
N ILE A 349 12.94 22.13 -1.67
CA ILE A 349 11.90 21.09 -1.69
C ILE A 349 11.68 20.49 -0.29
N LEU A 350 12.73 20.18 0.45
CA LEU A 350 12.62 19.63 1.80
C LEU A 350 11.95 20.61 2.79
N TRP A 351 12.13 21.92 2.62
CA TRP A 351 11.39 22.92 3.40
C TRP A 351 9.90 23.01 3.01
N ILE A 352 9.58 22.92 1.71
CA ILE A 352 8.19 22.86 1.24
C ILE A 352 7.51 21.57 1.74
N GLU A 353 8.28 20.48 1.84
CA GLU A 353 7.81 19.19 2.34
C GLU A 353 7.27 19.26 3.77
N VAL A 354 7.81 20.14 4.62
CA VAL A 354 7.28 20.36 5.98
C VAL A 354 5.82 20.83 5.94
N ALA A 355 5.49 21.75 5.06
CA ALA A 355 4.13 22.24 4.86
C ALA A 355 3.24 21.19 4.19
N LEU A 356 3.80 20.43 3.24
CA LEU A 356 3.13 19.34 2.55
C LEU A 356 2.78 18.21 3.52
N GLU A 357 3.68 17.85 4.43
CA GLU A 357 3.53 16.73 5.34
C GLU A 357 2.41 16.94 6.36
N ILE A 358 2.05 18.19 6.68
CA ILE A 358 0.86 18.50 7.48
C ILE A 358 -0.40 17.97 6.77
N GLY A 359 -0.57 18.31 5.50
CA GLY A 359 -1.69 17.87 4.67
C GLY A 359 -1.66 16.37 4.44
N ARG A 360 -0.49 15.80 4.11
CA ARG A 360 -0.30 14.37 3.84
C ARG A 360 -0.64 13.52 5.05
N ALA A 361 -0.17 13.86 6.24
CA ALA A 361 -0.50 13.14 7.47
C ALA A 361 -2.01 13.14 7.74
N ILE A 362 -2.69 14.26 7.51
CA ILE A 362 -4.14 14.37 7.63
C ILE A 362 -4.84 13.51 6.57
N ASN A 363 -4.39 13.56 5.34
CA ASN A 363 -4.98 12.86 4.21
C ASN A 363 -4.85 11.34 4.37
N ILE A 364 -3.65 10.82 4.67
CA ILE A 364 -3.42 9.39 4.94
C ILE A 364 -4.30 8.92 6.10
N TRP A 365 -4.34 9.66 7.21
CA TRP A 365 -5.19 9.34 8.34
C TRP A 365 -6.68 9.32 7.95
N ALA A 366 -7.16 10.36 7.27
CA ALA A 366 -8.57 10.53 6.94
C ALA A 366 -9.05 9.46 5.96
N THR A 367 -8.24 9.14 4.95
CA THR A 367 -8.50 8.06 4.00
C THR A 367 -8.74 6.74 4.74
N GLN A 368 -7.85 6.36 5.65
CA GLN A 368 -7.99 5.13 6.42
C GLN A 368 -9.19 5.17 7.39
N ALA A 369 -9.40 6.31 8.07
CA ALA A 369 -10.50 6.47 9.02
C ALA A 369 -11.88 6.47 8.32
N LEU A 370 -12.04 7.17 7.19
CA LEU A 370 -13.29 7.19 6.42
C LEU A 370 -13.58 5.81 5.78
N ARG A 371 -12.56 5.12 5.28
CA ARG A 371 -12.70 3.73 4.82
C ARG A 371 -13.21 2.83 5.94
N ALA A 372 -12.63 2.94 7.15
CA ALA A 372 -13.01 2.13 8.30
C ALA A 372 -14.48 2.35 8.74
N THR A 373 -15.03 3.53 8.49
CA THR A 373 -16.44 3.83 8.78
C THR A 373 -17.40 3.44 7.65
N GLY A 374 -16.89 3.06 6.48
CA GLY A 374 -17.69 2.74 5.29
C GLY A 374 -17.94 3.92 4.35
N ASP A 375 -17.46 5.13 4.66
CA ASP A 375 -17.64 6.33 3.82
C ASP A 375 -16.60 6.43 2.68
N VAL A 376 -16.46 5.34 1.93
CA VAL A 376 -15.39 5.14 0.94
C VAL A 376 -15.63 5.98 -0.31
N ASN A 377 -16.89 6.10 -0.76
CA ASN A 377 -17.21 6.82 -1.99
C ASN A 377 -16.87 8.31 -1.90
N TYR A 378 -17.18 8.94 -0.74
CA TYR A 378 -16.83 10.36 -0.54
C TYR A 378 -15.33 10.59 -0.66
N GLN A 379 -14.55 9.75 0.00
CA GLN A 379 -13.10 9.80 -0.02
C GLN A 379 -12.56 9.59 -1.45
N PHE A 380 -13.09 8.61 -2.19
CA PHE A 380 -12.72 8.34 -3.58
C PHE A 380 -12.95 9.55 -4.49
N TYR A 381 -14.19 10.11 -4.52
CA TYR A 381 -14.48 11.22 -5.42
C TYR A 381 -13.67 12.48 -5.10
N VAL A 382 -13.56 12.83 -3.82
CA VAL A 382 -12.77 14.00 -3.40
C VAL A 382 -11.29 13.78 -3.71
N GLY A 383 -10.77 12.56 -3.40
CA GLY A 383 -9.39 12.19 -3.67
C GLY A 383 -9.05 12.35 -5.16
N VAL A 384 -9.83 11.73 -6.04
CA VAL A 384 -9.60 11.77 -7.49
C VAL A 384 -9.71 13.20 -8.05
N ILE A 385 -10.80 13.90 -7.75
CA ILE A 385 -11.06 15.22 -8.34
C ILE A 385 -10.00 16.24 -7.92
N VAL A 386 -9.72 16.34 -6.63
CA VAL A 386 -8.75 17.33 -6.13
C VAL A 386 -7.34 16.98 -6.63
N GLN A 387 -6.97 15.72 -6.62
CA GLN A 387 -5.65 15.26 -7.09
C GLN A 387 -5.39 15.62 -8.56
N TRP A 388 -6.33 15.32 -9.47
CA TRP A 388 -6.12 15.64 -10.88
C TRP A 388 -6.16 17.14 -11.17
N ILE A 389 -7.03 17.90 -10.50
CA ILE A 389 -7.12 19.35 -10.70
C ILE A 389 -5.94 20.06 -10.04
N VAL A 390 -5.67 19.77 -8.76
CA VAL A 390 -4.67 20.53 -8.00
C VAL A 390 -3.28 19.93 -8.18
N SER A 391 -3.08 18.62 -7.94
CA SER A 391 -1.75 18.06 -8.02
C SER A 391 -1.22 18.05 -9.46
N VAL A 392 -1.99 17.55 -10.43
CA VAL A 392 -1.55 17.47 -11.84
C VAL A 392 -1.72 18.82 -12.54
N GLY A 393 -2.92 19.44 -12.44
CA GLY A 393 -3.23 20.68 -13.14
C GLY A 393 -2.36 21.85 -12.70
N PHE A 394 -2.18 22.06 -11.39
CA PHE A 394 -1.28 23.12 -10.89
C PHE A 394 0.19 22.75 -11.05
N SER A 395 0.57 21.48 -11.11
CA SER A 395 1.94 21.11 -11.50
C SER A 395 2.30 21.59 -12.90
N TYR A 396 1.37 21.44 -13.85
CA TYR A 396 1.54 22.03 -15.17
C TYR A 396 1.58 23.56 -15.12
N LEU A 397 0.62 24.18 -14.42
CA LEU A 397 0.51 25.65 -14.34
C LEU A 397 1.72 26.30 -13.66
N LEU A 398 2.06 25.86 -12.44
CA LEU A 398 3.16 26.45 -11.66
C LEU A 398 4.53 25.96 -12.17
N GLY A 399 4.63 24.67 -12.50
CA GLY A 399 5.91 24.07 -12.89
C GLY A 399 6.35 24.46 -14.31
N ILE A 400 5.44 24.37 -15.28
CA ILE A 400 5.73 24.55 -16.70
C ILE A 400 5.34 25.94 -17.17
N HIS A 401 4.05 26.32 -17.02
CA HIS A 401 3.53 27.56 -17.63
C HIS A 401 4.10 28.81 -16.96
N TRP A 402 4.19 28.85 -15.64
CA TRP A 402 4.80 29.97 -14.89
C TRP A 402 6.30 29.82 -14.69
N GLY A 403 6.89 28.70 -15.06
CA GLY A 403 8.35 28.52 -15.07
C GLY A 403 9.00 28.30 -13.70
N TYR A 404 8.23 28.02 -12.63
CA TYR A 404 8.80 27.72 -11.30
C TYR A 404 9.44 26.34 -11.21
N GLY A 405 9.42 25.54 -12.29
CA GLY A 405 10.06 24.25 -12.37
C GLY A 405 9.57 23.25 -11.32
N LEU A 406 10.47 22.43 -10.82
CA LEU A 406 10.16 21.39 -9.83
C LEU A 406 9.65 21.97 -8.51
N ILE A 407 10.12 23.14 -8.11
CA ILE A 407 9.66 23.84 -6.90
C ILE A 407 8.16 24.16 -7.00
N GLY A 408 7.70 24.69 -8.16
CA GLY A 408 6.30 24.95 -8.42
C GLY A 408 5.42 23.69 -8.36
N MET A 409 5.95 22.57 -8.84
CA MET A 409 5.24 21.27 -8.73
C MET A 409 5.14 20.79 -7.28
N TRP A 410 6.17 20.98 -6.45
CA TRP A 410 6.11 20.62 -5.02
C TRP A 410 5.12 21.50 -4.25
N ILE A 411 5.01 22.77 -4.60
CA ILE A 411 3.97 23.64 -4.07
C ILE A 411 2.58 23.11 -4.44
N SER A 412 2.39 22.62 -5.68
CA SER A 412 1.13 22.00 -6.11
C SER A 412 0.78 20.77 -5.28
N PHE A 413 1.76 19.93 -4.96
CA PHE A 413 1.56 18.76 -4.10
C PHE A 413 1.18 19.18 -2.69
N ALA A 414 1.85 20.21 -2.14
CA ALA A 414 1.51 20.74 -0.83
C ALA A 414 0.08 21.31 -0.80
N LEU A 415 -0.34 22.03 -1.84
CA LEU A 415 -1.71 22.53 -1.97
C LEU A 415 -2.73 21.40 -2.06
N ASP A 416 -2.49 20.37 -2.89
CA ASP A 416 -3.36 19.22 -3.05
C ASP A 416 -3.58 18.49 -1.70
N GLU A 417 -2.50 18.14 -1.02
CA GLU A 417 -2.57 17.42 0.25
C GLU A 417 -3.29 18.22 1.34
N ASN A 418 -3.03 19.53 1.43
CA ASN A 418 -3.67 20.39 2.42
C ASN A 418 -5.16 20.64 2.10
N ILE A 419 -5.52 20.85 0.83
CA ILE A 419 -6.93 21.04 0.42
C ILE A 419 -7.73 19.76 0.71
N ARG A 420 -7.24 18.58 0.30
CA ARG A 420 -7.88 17.29 0.62
C ARG A 420 -7.99 17.10 2.13
N GLY A 421 -6.89 17.39 2.85
CA GLY A 421 -6.87 17.31 4.30
C GLY A 421 -7.95 18.15 4.97
N ILE A 422 -8.13 19.40 4.56
CA ILE A 422 -9.18 20.31 5.07
C ILE A 422 -10.58 19.74 4.77
N ILE A 423 -10.83 19.30 3.53
CA ILE A 423 -12.12 18.73 3.12
C ILE A 423 -12.45 17.48 3.97
N PHE A 424 -11.48 16.62 4.19
CA PHE A 424 -11.66 15.39 4.99
C PHE A 424 -11.85 15.67 6.48
N ILE A 425 -11.19 16.70 7.05
CA ILE A 425 -11.48 17.16 8.42
C ILE A 425 -12.93 17.64 8.54
N TYR A 426 -13.42 18.39 7.58
CA TYR A 426 -14.82 18.82 7.53
C TYR A 426 -15.76 17.62 7.49
N ARG A 427 -15.47 16.63 6.63
CA ARG A 427 -16.26 15.40 6.54
C ARG A 427 -16.26 14.63 7.86
N TRP A 428 -15.11 14.53 8.51
CA TRP A 428 -15.00 13.85 9.81
C TRP A 428 -15.81 14.56 10.90
N ARG A 429 -15.70 15.90 10.97
CA ARG A 429 -16.44 16.72 11.95
C ARG A 429 -17.96 16.70 11.73
N SER A 430 -18.42 16.57 10.51
CA SER A 430 -19.86 16.55 10.17
C SER A 430 -20.57 15.29 10.65
N LEU A 431 -19.86 14.27 11.10
CA LEU A 431 -20.37 12.95 11.51
C LEU A 431 -21.22 12.23 10.44
N LYS A 432 -21.24 12.70 9.19
CA LYS A 432 -22.00 12.07 8.09
C LYS A 432 -21.53 10.64 7.78
N TRP A 433 -20.33 10.28 8.21
CA TRP A 433 -19.78 8.92 8.12
C TRP A 433 -20.42 7.95 9.12
N ALA A 434 -21.03 8.44 10.21
CA ALA A 434 -21.58 7.61 11.29
C ALA A 434 -22.72 6.68 10.83
N SER A 435 -23.47 7.08 9.80
CA SER A 435 -24.55 6.28 9.21
C SER A 435 -24.11 5.39 8.04
N LYS A 436 -22.79 5.29 7.76
CA LYS A 436 -22.26 4.52 6.62
C LYS A 436 -21.74 3.14 6.99
N GLY A 437 -21.78 2.77 8.28
CA GLY A 437 -21.35 1.47 8.77
C GLY A 437 -22.17 0.32 8.18
N PHE A 438 -21.56 -0.86 8.07
CA PHE A 438 -22.15 -2.06 7.47
C PHE A 438 -22.96 -2.91 8.47
N VAL A 439 -22.94 -2.57 9.74
CA VAL A 439 -23.71 -3.26 10.79
C VAL A 439 -25.18 -2.81 10.79
N ASN A 440 -25.46 -1.54 10.54
CA ASN A 440 -26.83 -0.98 10.52
C ASN A 440 -27.68 -1.45 9.32
N SER A 441 -27.06 -1.91 8.23
CA SER A 441 -27.76 -2.41 7.05
C SER A 441 -28.34 -3.82 7.21
N VAL A 442 -28.17 -4.41 8.38
CA VAL A 442 -28.56 -5.82 8.66
C VAL A 442 -29.87 -5.89 9.41
N ASP A 443 -30.14 -4.92 10.28
CA ASP A 443 -31.41 -4.89 11.07
C ASP A 443 -32.64 -4.56 10.20
N GLU A 444 -32.45 -3.84 9.07
CA GLU A 444 -33.54 -3.56 8.11
C GLU A 444 -33.90 -4.74 7.20
N LEU A 445 -33.14 -5.82 7.16
CA LEU A 445 -33.39 -7.00 6.32
C LEU A 445 -34.03 -8.14 7.10
N PHE A 446 -34.16 -8.04 8.43
CA PHE A 446 -34.76 -9.03 9.32
C PHE A 446 -35.95 -8.48 10.10
N LEU A 447 -36.40 -7.23 9.83
CA LEU A 447 -37.69 -6.67 10.18
C LEU A 447 -38.59 -6.62 8.95
#